data_ffc5512ee039414191075c0c10511fd2
#
_entry.id   ffc5512ee039414191075c0c10511fd2
#
_cell.length_a   1.000
_cell.length_b   1.000
_cell.length_c   1.000
_cell.angle_alpha   90.00
_cell.angle_beta   90.00
_cell.angle_gamma   90.00
#
_symmetry.space_group_name_H-M   'P 1'
#
loop_
_entity.id
_entity.type
_entity.pdbx_description
1 polymer ?
#
loop_
_entity_poly.entity_id
_entity_poly.type
_entity_poly.pdbx_seq_one_letter_code
_entity_poly.pdbx_strand_id
1 'polypeptide(L)'
;MTRIFGAILFALLLAPPFMTAPAAAQSGTYTADEIVLEGNAFFGGVTEGLASIVESAVSRYGLPNGYILGQEGSGAIIGGLRYGEGALHTKNAGQHAIFWQGPSIGADIGGSGDRVMMLVYNLPDLGAMYQRFVGVAGTAHVVAGFGMTVLARDGIYVVPIVSGVGARLGVNVGYLKFTAQPTWNPF
;
A
#
# COMPACT_ATOMS: atom_id res chain seq x y z
N MET A 1 -41.14 52.06 -59.52
CA MET A 1 -41.50 51.44 -58.23
C MET A 1 -41.12 49.98 -58.27
N THR A 2 -39.93 49.63 -57.73
CA THR A 2 -39.42 48.23 -57.74
C THR A 2 -38.95 47.93 -56.37
N ARG A 3 -39.65 47.02 -55.64
CA ARG A 3 -39.34 46.57 -54.31
C ARG A 3 -38.37 45.36 -54.37
N ILE A 4 -37.22 45.50 -53.81
CA ILE A 4 -36.24 44.42 -53.66
C ILE A 4 -36.45 43.77 -52.27
N PHE A 5 -36.88 42.49 -52.28
CA PHE A 5 -36.94 41.66 -51.06
C PHE A 5 -35.60 41.04 -50.84
N GLY A 6 -34.93 41.42 -49.74
CA GLY A 6 -33.70 40.75 -49.26
C GLY A 6 -34.06 39.53 -48.42
N ALA A 7 -33.63 38.37 -48.87
CA ALA A 7 -33.71 37.11 -48.12
C ALA A 7 -32.54 37.02 -47.18
N ILE A 8 -32.80 37.00 -45.86
CA ILE A 8 -31.80 36.74 -44.82
C ILE A 8 -31.73 35.24 -44.63
N LEU A 9 -30.60 34.66 -45.02
CA LEU A 9 -30.31 33.26 -44.83
C LEU A 9 -29.76 33.06 -43.41
N PHE A 10 -30.54 32.41 -42.52
CA PHE A 10 -30.15 32.12 -41.16
C PHE A 10 -29.41 30.77 -41.17
N ALA A 11 -28.06 30.79 -41.10
CA ALA A 11 -27.24 29.60 -40.98
C ALA A 11 -27.28 29.10 -39.54
N LEU A 12 -28.02 28.00 -39.30
CA LEU A 12 -28.08 27.31 -38.04
C LEU A 12 -26.81 26.49 -37.90
N LEU A 13 -25.84 26.97 -37.08
CA LEU A 13 -24.65 26.19 -36.68
C LEU A 13 -25.08 25.05 -35.76
N LEU A 14 -25.15 23.83 -36.27
CA LEU A 14 -25.22 22.61 -35.44
C LEU A 14 -23.85 22.39 -34.78
N ALA A 15 -23.73 22.72 -33.50
CA ALA A 15 -22.61 22.29 -32.68
C ALA A 15 -22.73 20.77 -32.43
N PRO A 16 -21.63 19.98 -32.58
CA PRO A 16 -21.68 18.57 -32.28
C PRO A 16 -21.88 18.35 -30.76
N PRO A 17 -22.65 17.34 -30.35
CA PRO A 17 -22.82 17.03 -28.95
C PRO A 17 -21.45 16.63 -28.35
N PHE A 18 -21.00 17.33 -27.31
CA PHE A 18 -19.89 16.92 -26.49
C PHE A 18 -20.28 15.60 -25.83
N MET A 19 -19.74 14.49 -26.32
CA MET A 19 -19.77 13.22 -25.62
C MET A 19 -18.86 13.36 -24.39
N THR A 20 -19.45 13.61 -23.24
CA THR A 20 -18.77 13.45 -21.96
C THR A 20 -18.54 11.96 -21.77
N ALA A 21 -17.28 11.49 -21.90
CA ALA A 21 -16.91 10.16 -21.50
C ALA A 21 -17.29 9.99 -20.01
N PRO A 22 -17.89 8.85 -19.61
CA PRO A 22 -18.16 8.60 -18.20
C PRO A 22 -16.84 8.67 -17.46
N ALA A 23 -16.75 9.55 -16.45
CA ALA A 23 -15.66 9.55 -15.51
C ALA A 23 -15.64 8.16 -14.86
N ALA A 24 -14.60 7.37 -15.15
CA ALA A 24 -14.40 6.10 -14.46
C ALA A 24 -14.38 6.42 -12.97
N ALA A 25 -15.34 5.89 -12.22
CA ALA A 25 -15.33 5.98 -10.77
C ALA A 25 -13.97 5.45 -10.31
N GLN A 26 -13.14 6.30 -9.71
CA GLN A 26 -11.86 5.86 -9.16
C GLN A 26 -12.18 4.77 -8.16
N SER A 27 -11.78 3.54 -8.47
CA SER A 27 -11.87 2.45 -7.52
C SER A 27 -11.12 2.88 -6.27
N GLY A 28 -11.70 2.72 -5.08
CA GLY A 28 -11.03 3.05 -3.82
C GLY A 28 -9.81 2.16 -3.55
N THR A 29 -9.31 1.44 -4.57
CA THR A 29 -8.19 0.50 -4.53
C THR A 29 -7.07 0.91 -5.48
N TYR A 30 -5.86 0.45 -5.19
CA TYR A 30 -4.69 0.60 -6.05
C TYR A 30 -4.54 -0.60 -6.97
N THR A 31 -4.15 -0.37 -8.21
CA THR A 31 -3.79 -1.46 -9.14
C THR A 31 -2.43 -2.05 -8.79
N ALA A 32 -2.14 -3.27 -9.29
CA ALA A 32 -0.83 -3.88 -9.12
C ALA A 32 0.30 -3.00 -9.69
N ASP A 33 0.08 -2.39 -10.85
CA ASP A 33 1.07 -1.53 -11.52
C ASP A 33 1.36 -0.26 -10.70
N GLU A 34 0.34 0.37 -10.10
CA GLU A 34 0.53 1.52 -9.20
C GLU A 34 1.40 1.11 -8.00
N ILE A 35 1.10 -0.03 -7.38
CA ILE A 35 1.88 -0.55 -6.23
C ILE A 35 3.32 -0.88 -6.63
N VAL A 36 3.53 -1.52 -7.77
CA VAL A 36 4.88 -1.85 -8.26
C VAL A 36 5.67 -0.59 -8.58
N LEU A 37 5.04 0.42 -9.18
CA LEU A 37 5.69 1.71 -9.48
C LEU A 37 6.17 2.40 -8.21
N GLU A 38 5.29 2.55 -7.21
CA GLU A 38 5.61 3.16 -5.92
C GLU A 38 6.68 2.37 -5.16
N GLY A 39 6.56 1.04 -5.16
CA GLY A 39 7.54 0.16 -4.53
C GLY A 39 8.92 0.22 -5.19
N ASN A 40 9.00 0.25 -6.51
CA ASN A 40 10.28 0.40 -7.23
C ASN A 40 10.95 1.75 -6.91
N ALA A 41 10.20 2.83 -6.88
CA ALA A 41 10.71 4.14 -6.48
C ALA A 41 11.21 4.11 -5.02
N PHE A 42 10.47 3.46 -4.14
CA PHE A 42 10.81 3.35 -2.73
C PHE A 42 12.02 2.47 -2.45
N PHE A 43 12.11 1.28 -3.05
CA PHE A 43 13.25 0.37 -2.85
C PHE A 43 14.51 0.78 -3.62
N GLY A 44 14.40 1.73 -4.57
CA GLY A 44 15.55 2.31 -5.27
C GLY A 44 15.97 1.59 -6.53
N GLY A 45 15.05 0.90 -7.20
CA GLY A 45 15.30 0.27 -8.51
C GLY A 45 14.15 -0.61 -8.98
N VAL A 46 14.10 -0.83 -10.28
CA VAL A 46 13.14 -1.77 -10.87
C VAL A 46 13.60 -3.20 -10.57
N THR A 47 12.76 -3.96 -9.89
CA THR A 47 13.04 -5.34 -9.54
C THR A 47 11.90 -6.26 -9.98
N GLU A 48 12.25 -7.32 -10.73
CA GLU A 48 11.29 -8.37 -11.10
C GLU A 48 10.70 -9.05 -9.84
N GLY A 49 11.49 -9.14 -8.78
CA GLY A 49 11.06 -9.73 -7.52
C GLY A 49 9.92 -8.98 -6.86
N LEU A 50 9.94 -7.64 -6.89
CA LEU A 50 8.85 -6.84 -6.35
C LEU A 50 7.56 -7.03 -7.15
N ALA A 51 7.64 -7.00 -8.49
CA ALA A 51 6.47 -7.24 -9.33
C ALA A 51 5.86 -8.62 -9.04
N SER A 52 6.68 -9.67 -8.97
CA SER A 52 6.21 -11.04 -8.71
C SER A 52 5.57 -11.20 -7.34
N ILE A 53 6.10 -10.56 -6.28
CA ILE A 53 5.52 -10.67 -4.93
C ILE A 53 4.24 -9.86 -4.81
N VAL A 54 4.15 -8.68 -5.44
CA VAL A 54 2.92 -7.88 -5.51
C VAL A 54 1.84 -8.63 -6.28
N GLU A 55 2.16 -9.23 -7.43
CA GLU A 55 1.22 -10.05 -8.19
C GLU A 55 0.72 -11.24 -7.36
N SER A 56 1.61 -11.91 -6.63
CA SER A 56 1.23 -12.98 -5.71
C SER A 56 0.29 -12.50 -4.60
N ALA A 57 0.50 -11.32 -4.05
CA ALA A 57 -0.37 -10.73 -3.05
C ALA A 57 -1.75 -10.36 -3.64
N VAL A 58 -1.76 -9.70 -4.80
CA VAL A 58 -2.99 -9.29 -5.48
C VAL A 58 -3.83 -10.51 -5.92
N SER A 59 -3.20 -11.56 -6.42
CA SER A 59 -3.92 -12.79 -6.81
C SER A 59 -4.61 -13.49 -5.63
N ARG A 60 -4.08 -13.35 -4.42
CA ARG A 60 -4.62 -14.01 -3.21
C ARG A 60 -5.61 -13.15 -2.44
N TYR A 61 -5.37 -11.84 -2.37
CA TYR A 61 -6.10 -10.91 -1.49
C TYR A 61 -6.86 -9.83 -2.24
N GLY A 62 -6.76 -9.79 -3.58
CA GLY A 62 -7.35 -8.75 -4.41
C GLY A 62 -6.52 -7.48 -4.45
N LEU A 63 -7.14 -6.38 -4.85
CA LEU A 63 -6.49 -5.08 -4.93
C LEU A 63 -6.48 -4.39 -3.55
N PRO A 64 -5.31 -3.87 -3.09
CA PRO A 64 -5.24 -3.17 -1.81
C PRO A 64 -5.95 -1.81 -1.89
N ASN A 65 -6.54 -1.38 -0.80
CA ASN A 65 -7.12 -0.04 -0.68
C ASN A 65 -6.25 0.96 0.09
N GLY A 66 -5.07 0.49 0.53
CA GLY A 66 -4.01 1.31 1.08
C GLY A 66 -2.65 0.63 0.94
N TYR A 67 -1.59 1.40 1.08
CA TYR A 67 -0.23 0.87 1.25
C TYR A 67 0.58 1.75 2.19
N ILE A 68 1.57 1.16 2.84
CA ILE A 68 2.51 1.85 3.74
C ILE A 68 3.90 1.75 3.13
N LEU A 69 4.61 2.87 3.10
CA LEU A 69 6.04 2.93 2.81
C LEU A 69 6.76 3.45 4.04
N GLY A 70 7.75 2.73 4.52
CA GLY A 70 8.45 3.14 5.72
C GLY A 70 9.71 2.35 6.01
N GLN A 71 10.29 2.65 7.14
CA GLN A 71 11.53 2.03 7.62
C GLN A 71 11.27 1.34 8.96
N GLU A 72 11.91 0.20 9.14
CA GLU A 72 11.81 -0.60 10.36
C GLU A 72 13.21 -0.86 10.91
N GLY A 73 13.38 -0.61 12.19
CA GLY A 73 14.58 -0.99 12.93
C GLY A 73 14.26 -2.15 13.88
N SER A 74 15.10 -3.16 13.88
CA SER A 74 15.06 -4.26 14.83
C SER A 74 16.43 -4.50 15.43
N GLY A 75 16.50 -4.96 16.67
CA GLY A 75 17.78 -5.26 17.27
C GLY A 75 17.68 -6.07 18.56
N ALA A 76 18.63 -6.96 18.75
CA ALA A 76 18.80 -7.70 20.00
C ALA A 76 19.01 -6.76 21.21
N ILE A 77 19.53 -5.55 20.96
CA ILE A 77 19.76 -4.51 21.96
C ILE A 77 18.43 -3.98 22.53
N ILE A 78 17.33 -4.09 21.78
CA ILE A 78 15.99 -3.62 22.19
C ILE A 78 15.11 -4.79 22.70
N GLY A 79 15.74 -5.87 23.15
CA GLY A 79 15.02 -6.98 23.78
C GLY A 79 14.11 -7.78 22.83
N GLY A 80 14.49 -7.91 21.55
CA GLY A 80 13.67 -8.66 20.59
C GLY A 80 12.42 -7.89 20.13
N LEU A 81 12.46 -6.57 20.14
CA LEU A 81 11.40 -5.69 19.62
C LEU A 81 11.82 -5.09 18.28
N ARG A 82 10.83 -4.74 17.48
CA ARG A 82 10.96 -3.95 16.25
C ARG A 82 10.08 -2.72 16.32
N TYR A 83 10.57 -1.65 15.77
CA TYR A 83 9.89 -0.36 15.66
C TYR A 83 10.03 0.16 14.24
N GLY A 84 8.97 0.71 13.74
CA GLY A 84 8.98 1.31 12.41
C GLY A 84 8.11 2.54 12.33
N GLU A 85 8.40 3.33 11.32
CA GLU A 85 7.67 4.54 10.97
C GLU A 85 7.54 4.67 9.46
N GLY A 86 6.49 5.33 9.01
CA GLY A 86 6.25 5.52 7.59
C GLY A 86 5.02 6.34 7.29
N ALA A 87 4.58 6.24 6.05
CA ALA A 87 3.40 6.90 5.54
C ALA A 87 2.40 5.85 5.03
N LEU A 88 1.18 5.90 5.54
CA LEU A 88 0.03 5.19 5.01
C LEU A 88 -0.60 6.03 3.91
N HIS A 89 -0.72 5.48 2.72
CA HIS A 89 -1.37 6.07 1.57
C HIS A 89 -2.70 5.39 1.32
N THR A 90 -3.77 6.18 1.20
CA THR A 90 -5.10 5.70 0.83
C THR A 90 -5.72 6.60 -0.23
N LYS A 91 -6.51 6.05 -1.15
CA LYS A 91 -7.14 6.88 -2.19
C LYS A 91 -8.24 7.81 -1.63
N ASN A 92 -8.86 7.41 -0.53
CA ASN A 92 -10.01 8.13 0.03
C ASN A 92 -9.62 9.15 1.10
N ALA A 93 -8.56 8.87 1.88
CA ALA A 93 -8.15 9.71 3.00
C ALA A 93 -6.79 10.41 2.78
N GLY A 94 -6.08 10.10 1.69
CA GLY A 94 -4.78 10.68 1.39
C GLY A 94 -3.63 10.01 2.14
N GLN A 95 -2.63 10.79 2.56
CA GLN A 95 -1.42 10.31 3.20
C GLN A 95 -1.40 10.67 4.69
N HIS A 96 -1.04 9.70 5.54
CA HIS A 96 -0.98 9.86 6.99
C HIS A 96 0.29 9.24 7.55
N ALA A 97 0.91 9.89 8.53
CA ALA A 97 1.99 9.29 9.29
C ALA A 97 1.49 8.09 10.08
N ILE A 98 2.28 7.03 10.12
CA ILE A 98 1.95 5.80 10.83
C ILE A 98 3.20 5.21 11.47
N PHE A 99 3.03 4.65 12.65
CA PHE A 99 4.09 4.02 13.42
C PHE A 99 3.65 2.60 13.76
N TRP A 100 4.62 1.69 13.84
CA TRP A 100 4.33 0.31 14.26
C TRP A 100 5.40 -0.23 15.18
N GLN A 101 4.99 -1.15 16.03
CA GLN A 101 5.84 -1.86 16.95
C GLN A 101 5.33 -3.29 17.17
N GLY A 102 6.26 -4.18 17.51
CA GLY A 102 5.93 -5.58 17.77
C GLY A 102 7.16 -6.39 18.18
N PRO A 103 6.99 -7.68 18.45
CA PRO A 103 8.10 -8.56 18.70
C PRO A 103 8.94 -8.75 17.43
N SER A 104 10.25 -8.76 17.59
CA SER A 104 11.20 -9.20 16.57
C SER A 104 11.62 -10.64 16.92
N ILE A 105 11.35 -11.57 16.03
CA ILE A 105 11.79 -12.96 16.18
C ILE A 105 12.77 -13.24 15.04
N GLY A 106 14.03 -13.31 15.35
CA GLY A 106 15.11 -13.57 14.39
C GLY A 106 16.34 -12.71 14.66
N ALA A 107 17.48 -13.15 14.20
CA ALA A 107 18.74 -12.42 14.31
C ALA A 107 18.82 -11.34 13.22
N ASP A 108 17.96 -10.33 13.31
CA ASP A 108 18.10 -9.11 12.51
C ASP A 108 19.19 -8.25 13.15
N ILE A 109 20.43 -8.62 12.91
CA ILE A 109 21.61 -7.84 13.28
C ILE A 109 21.88 -6.86 12.12
N GLY A 110 21.04 -5.85 12.00
CA GLY A 110 21.22 -4.78 11.03
C GLY A 110 20.89 -3.45 11.67
N GLY A 111 21.90 -2.69 12.03
CA GLY A 111 21.76 -1.36 12.63
C GLY A 111 21.35 -0.25 11.63
N SER A 112 20.90 -0.61 10.46
CA SER A 112 20.35 0.31 9.45
C SER A 112 18.89 -0.05 9.20
N GLY A 113 18.01 0.92 9.27
CA GLY A 113 16.57 0.72 9.04
C GLY A 113 16.29 0.00 7.72
N ASP A 114 15.58 -1.11 7.80
CA ASP A 114 15.15 -1.84 6.62
C ASP A 114 13.93 -1.14 6.00
N ARG A 115 13.95 -1.01 4.68
CA ARG A 115 12.78 -0.51 3.94
C ARG A 115 11.69 -1.57 3.93
N VAL A 116 10.50 -1.17 4.33
CA VAL A 116 9.31 -2.04 4.38
C VAL A 116 8.19 -1.39 3.60
N MET A 117 7.61 -2.12 2.68
CA MET A 117 6.33 -1.79 2.06
C MET A 117 5.26 -2.71 2.65
N MET A 118 4.10 -2.17 3.00
CA MET A 118 2.99 -3.01 3.46
C MET A 118 1.75 -2.72 2.62
N LEU A 119 1.12 -3.75 2.08
CA LEU A 119 -0.17 -3.62 1.40
C LEU A 119 -1.28 -3.73 2.43
N VAL A 120 -2.30 -2.87 2.31
CA VAL A 120 -3.44 -2.84 3.24
C VAL A 120 -4.72 -3.13 2.47
N TYR A 121 -5.49 -4.08 2.98
CA TYR A 121 -6.72 -4.56 2.36
C TYR A 121 -7.91 -4.38 3.29
N ASN A 122 -9.05 -4.04 2.72
CA ASN A 122 -10.32 -3.92 3.41
C ASN A 122 -10.30 -2.89 4.57
N LEU A 123 -9.46 -1.87 4.49
CA LEU A 123 -9.43 -0.81 5.49
C LEU A 123 -10.68 0.07 5.34
N PRO A 124 -11.62 0.07 6.31
CA PRO A 124 -12.85 0.84 6.19
C PRO A 124 -12.63 2.34 6.43
N ASP A 125 -11.76 2.66 7.37
CA ASP A 125 -11.39 4.02 7.73
C ASP A 125 -9.99 4.05 8.38
N LEU A 126 -9.44 5.25 8.53
CA LEU A 126 -8.10 5.43 9.09
C LEU A 126 -7.98 4.94 10.55
N GLY A 127 -9.04 5.11 11.35
CA GLY A 127 -9.05 4.71 12.77
C GLY A 127 -8.91 3.20 12.95
N ALA A 128 -9.46 2.43 12.01
CA ALA A 128 -9.38 0.97 12.02
C ALA A 128 -7.95 0.45 11.78
N MET A 129 -7.02 1.30 11.33
CA MET A 129 -5.61 0.94 11.21
C MET A 129 -4.88 0.95 12.56
N TYR A 130 -5.30 1.78 13.52
CA TYR A 130 -4.59 1.97 14.79
C TYR A 130 -4.93 0.91 15.83
N GLN A 131 -4.53 -0.32 15.55
CA GLN A 131 -4.76 -1.48 16.40
C GLN A 131 -3.66 -2.53 16.22
N ARG A 132 -3.82 -3.67 16.87
CA ARG A 132 -2.88 -4.80 16.79
C ARG A 132 -3.37 -5.81 15.75
N PHE A 133 -2.54 -6.09 14.76
CA PHE A 133 -2.73 -7.11 13.75
C PHE A 133 -1.87 -8.32 14.07
N VAL A 134 -2.44 -9.50 14.05
CA VAL A 134 -1.77 -10.75 14.42
C VAL A 134 -1.36 -11.50 13.15
N GLY A 135 -0.16 -12.07 13.18
CA GLY A 135 0.36 -12.87 12.07
C GLY A 135 -0.48 -14.12 11.81
N VAL A 136 -0.76 -14.37 10.54
CA VAL A 136 -1.47 -15.56 10.11
C VAL A 136 -0.45 -16.65 9.75
N ALA A 137 -0.49 -17.77 10.48
CA ALA A 137 0.43 -18.87 10.27
C ALA A 137 0.34 -19.45 8.86
N GLY A 138 1.49 -19.82 8.28
CA GLY A 138 1.55 -20.45 6.96
C GLY A 138 1.39 -19.49 5.77
N THR A 139 1.35 -18.18 6.01
CA THR A 139 1.21 -17.17 4.95
C THR A 139 2.52 -16.63 4.40
N ALA A 140 3.64 -17.10 4.94
CA ALA A 140 4.94 -16.69 4.49
C ALA A 140 5.21 -17.10 3.05
N HIS A 141 5.70 -16.16 2.30
CA HIS A 141 6.06 -16.38 0.92
C HIS A 141 7.33 -15.62 0.56
N VAL A 142 8.22 -16.26 -0.18
CA VAL A 142 9.49 -15.65 -0.64
C VAL A 142 9.58 -15.81 -2.14
N VAL A 143 9.77 -14.71 -2.85
CA VAL A 143 9.94 -14.67 -4.31
C VAL A 143 11.06 -13.71 -4.67
N ALA A 144 12.06 -14.19 -5.41
CA ALA A 144 13.10 -13.39 -6.03
C ALA A 144 13.73 -12.31 -5.13
N GLY A 145 14.05 -12.67 -3.88
CA GLY A 145 14.70 -11.78 -2.92
C GLY A 145 13.76 -10.90 -2.10
N PHE A 146 12.45 -11.03 -2.30
CA PHE A 146 11.42 -10.40 -1.45
C PHE A 146 10.69 -11.45 -0.63
N GLY A 147 10.35 -11.08 0.62
CA GLY A 147 9.50 -11.87 1.49
C GLY A 147 8.23 -11.13 1.84
N MET A 148 7.11 -11.85 1.97
CA MET A 148 5.88 -11.32 2.53
C MET A 148 5.30 -12.27 3.57
N THR A 149 4.51 -11.71 4.47
CA THR A 149 3.64 -12.43 5.40
C THR A 149 2.31 -11.71 5.49
N VAL A 150 1.34 -12.27 6.19
CA VAL A 150 0.04 -11.65 6.39
C VAL A 150 -0.24 -11.46 7.86
N LEU A 151 -0.67 -10.26 8.19
CA LEU A 151 -1.22 -9.92 9.49
C LEU A 151 -2.72 -9.65 9.31
N ALA A 152 -3.53 -10.07 10.25
CA ALA A 152 -4.98 -9.90 10.15
C ALA A 152 -5.60 -9.38 11.46
N ARG A 153 -6.64 -8.60 11.30
CA ARG A 153 -7.55 -8.17 12.38
C ARG A 153 -8.88 -7.75 11.80
N ASP A 154 -9.98 -8.31 12.33
CA ASP A 154 -11.36 -7.90 12.03
C ASP A 154 -11.68 -7.80 10.52
N GLY A 155 -11.13 -8.73 9.71
CA GLY A 155 -11.31 -8.73 8.25
C GLY A 155 -10.40 -7.78 7.48
N ILE A 156 -9.59 -6.98 8.16
CA ILE A 156 -8.54 -6.15 7.56
C ILE A 156 -7.27 -6.98 7.48
N TYR A 157 -6.56 -6.91 6.35
CA TYR A 157 -5.28 -7.57 6.17
C TYR A 157 -4.18 -6.55 5.92
N VAL A 158 -3.03 -6.77 6.55
CA VAL A 158 -1.79 -6.03 6.30
C VAL A 158 -0.74 -7.03 5.85
N VAL A 159 -0.12 -6.78 4.70
CA VAL A 159 0.86 -7.67 4.07
C VAL A 159 2.19 -6.94 3.96
N PRO A 160 3.07 -7.06 4.98
CA PRO A 160 4.44 -6.56 4.90
C PRO A 160 5.22 -7.27 3.80
N ILE A 161 5.92 -6.48 2.99
CA ILE A 161 6.86 -6.89 1.94
C ILE A 161 8.21 -6.29 2.29
N VAL A 162 9.21 -7.14 2.44
CA VAL A 162 10.59 -6.77 2.78
C VAL A 162 11.54 -7.28 1.71
N SER A 163 12.60 -6.50 1.42
CA SER A 163 13.69 -6.90 0.53
C SER A 163 14.90 -7.34 1.34
N GLY A 164 15.66 -8.29 0.80
CA GLY A 164 16.95 -8.69 1.38
C GLY A 164 17.30 -10.14 1.15
N VAL A 165 18.60 -10.45 1.17
CA VAL A 165 19.14 -11.81 1.07
C VAL A 165 18.76 -12.58 2.33
N GLY A 166 18.06 -13.69 2.13
CA GLY A 166 17.46 -14.41 3.22
C GLY A 166 16.19 -13.75 3.68
N ALA A 167 15.36 -13.21 2.66
CA ALA A 167 14.05 -12.64 2.94
C ALA A 167 13.68 -13.13 4.30
N ARG A 168 14.04 -12.35 5.28
CA ARG A 168 14.34 -12.85 6.61
C ARG A 168 13.17 -13.68 6.96
N LEU A 169 13.39 -14.99 6.96
CA LEU A 169 12.39 -16.00 7.19
C LEU A 169 11.82 -15.90 8.61
N GLY A 170 12.04 -14.78 9.20
CA GLY A 170 11.27 -14.22 10.25
C GLY A 170 9.82 -14.03 9.79
N VAL A 171 9.30 -15.07 9.29
CA VAL A 171 7.90 -15.29 9.15
C VAL A 171 7.35 -15.42 10.53
N ASN A 172 7.33 -14.32 11.13
CA ASN A 172 7.00 -14.20 12.51
C ASN A 172 5.50 -14.24 12.64
N VAL A 173 5.07 -15.34 13.18
CA VAL A 173 3.82 -15.47 13.88
C VAL A 173 3.87 -14.54 15.10
N GLY A 174 3.93 -13.26 14.83
CA GLY A 174 3.94 -12.23 15.85
C GLY A 174 2.74 -11.34 15.65
N TYR A 175 2.88 -10.15 16.09
CA TYR A 175 1.90 -9.09 15.80
C TYR A 175 2.62 -7.79 15.47
N LEU A 176 1.91 -6.88 14.82
CA LEU A 176 2.24 -5.47 14.74
C LEU A 176 1.11 -4.65 15.34
N LYS A 177 1.45 -3.74 16.23
CA LYS A 177 0.55 -2.71 16.74
C LYS A 177 0.84 -1.43 15.98
N PHE A 178 -0.16 -0.90 15.30
CA PHE A 178 -0.07 0.37 14.61
C PHE A 178 -0.60 1.51 15.46
N THR A 179 0.03 2.68 15.36
CA THR A 179 -0.33 3.87 16.13
C THR A 179 -0.17 5.14 15.29
N ALA A 180 -0.95 6.18 15.61
CA ALA A 180 -0.87 7.48 14.96
C ALA A 180 0.34 8.31 15.41
N GLN A 181 0.95 7.94 16.54
CA GLN A 181 2.12 8.60 17.11
C GLN A 181 3.13 7.55 17.59
N PRO A 182 4.43 7.90 17.62
CA PRO A 182 5.45 6.98 18.11
C PRO A 182 5.18 6.59 19.56
N THR A 183 5.32 5.31 19.87
CA THR A 183 5.24 4.79 21.23
C THR A 183 6.24 3.68 21.45
N TRP A 184 6.80 3.63 22.66
CA TRP A 184 7.71 2.56 23.09
C TRP A 184 6.99 1.34 23.66
N ASN A 185 5.66 1.42 23.83
CA ASN A 185 4.86 0.33 24.36
C ASN A 185 4.31 -0.56 23.22
N PRO A 186 4.91 -1.73 22.97
CA PRO A 186 4.45 -2.65 21.93
C PRO A 186 3.19 -3.43 22.35
N PHE A 187 2.76 -3.34 23.62
CA PHE A 187 1.64 -4.08 24.20
C PHE A 187 0.33 -3.32 24.19
#